data_ae929b25765df49d7543e07584d9f9a1
#
_entry.id   ae929b25765df49d7543e07584d9f9a1
#
_cell.length_a   1.000
_cell.length_b   1.000
_cell.length_c   1.000
_cell.angle_alpha   90.00
_cell.angle_beta   90.00
_cell.angle_gamma   90.00
#
_symmetry.space_group_name_H-M   'P 1'
#
loop_
_entity.id
_entity.type
_entity.pdbx_description
1 polymer ?
#
loop_
_entity_poly.entity_id
_entity_poly.type
_entity_poly.pdbx_seq_one_letter_code
_entity_poly.pdbx_strand_id
1 'polypeptide(L)' 'MDKDRIKGAAQQAKGAIKESAGKMTGDAKLESEGKADKLAGKVQNAVGGMKDKLREIARGE' A
#
# COMPACT_ATOMS: atom_id res chain seq x y z
N MET A 1 -11.95 3.85 -11.61
CA MET A 1 -11.22 3.45 -10.44
C MET A 1 -9.82 3.00 -10.77
N ASP A 2 -8.86 3.39 -9.99
CA ASP A 2 -7.46 3.18 -10.31
C ASP A 2 -6.96 1.84 -9.79
N LYS A 3 -6.37 1.02 -10.68
CA LYS A 3 -5.81 -0.27 -10.31
C LYS A 3 -4.69 -0.14 -9.28
N ASP A 4 -3.93 0.96 -9.35
CA ASP A 4 -2.84 1.20 -8.40
C ASP A 4 -3.37 1.34 -6.97
N ARG A 5 -4.52 1.98 -6.79
CA ARG A 5 -5.12 2.14 -5.48
C ARG A 5 -5.61 0.81 -4.92
N ILE A 6 -6.20 -0.03 -5.76
CA ILE A 6 -6.64 -1.36 -5.37
C ILE A 6 -5.46 -2.22 -4.97
N LYS A 7 -4.41 -2.22 -5.78
CA LYS A 7 -3.19 -2.98 -5.49
C LYS A 7 -2.52 -2.48 -4.22
N GLY A 8 -2.46 -1.16 -4.04
CA GLY A 8 -1.89 -0.56 -2.84
C GLY A 8 -2.63 -0.97 -1.59
N ALA A 9 -3.97 -0.91 -1.62
CA ALA A 9 -4.79 -1.30 -0.49
C ALA A 9 -4.63 -2.79 -0.17
N ALA A 10 -4.61 -3.64 -1.20
CA ALA A 10 -4.41 -5.08 -1.01
C ALA A 10 -3.03 -5.36 -0.42
N GLN A 11 -2.01 -4.66 -0.88
CA GLN A 11 -0.65 -4.82 -0.37
C GLN A 11 -0.52 -4.34 1.07
N GLN A 12 -1.20 -3.25 1.43
CA GLN A 12 -1.24 -2.78 2.81
C GLN A 12 -1.88 -3.82 3.73
N ALA A 13 -3.00 -4.40 3.30
CA ALA A 13 -3.69 -5.43 4.08
C ALA A 13 -2.79 -6.65 4.26
N LYS A 14 -2.15 -7.09 3.20
CA LYS A 14 -1.22 -8.21 3.24
C LYS A 14 -0.06 -7.93 4.20
N GLY A 15 0.50 -6.72 4.13
CA GLY A 15 1.57 -6.31 5.02
C GLY A 15 1.15 -6.28 6.48
N ALA A 16 -0.05 -5.77 6.76
CA ALA A 16 -0.59 -5.74 8.11
C ALA A 16 -0.76 -7.14 8.69
N ILE A 17 -1.23 -8.08 7.89
CA ILE A 17 -1.38 -9.48 8.32
C ILE A 17 -0.01 -10.08 8.63
N LYS A 18 0.97 -9.87 7.77
CA LYS A 18 2.32 -10.37 7.98
C LYS A 18 2.96 -9.77 9.23
N GLU A 19 2.80 -8.48 9.41
CA GLU A 19 3.34 -7.78 10.57
C GLU A 19 2.73 -8.33 11.85
N SER A 20 1.42 -8.48 11.89
CA SER A 20 0.73 -9.04 13.06
C SER A 20 1.14 -10.47 13.34
N ALA A 21 1.22 -11.30 12.30
CA ALA A 21 1.65 -12.68 12.44
C ALA A 21 3.10 -12.75 12.96
N GLY A 22 3.96 -11.88 12.46
CA GLY A 22 5.34 -11.81 12.93
C GLY A 22 5.44 -11.46 14.41
N LYS A 23 4.65 -10.49 14.85
CA LYS A 23 4.60 -10.10 16.27
C LYS A 23 4.09 -11.24 17.15
N MET A 24 3.04 -11.91 16.71
CA MET A 24 2.45 -13.00 17.49
C MET A 24 3.37 -14.20 17.63
N THR A 25 4.15 -14.50 16.59
CA THR A 25 5.05 -15.65 16.60
C THR A 25 6.47 -15.29 17.03
N GLY A 26 6.76 -14.01 17.24
CA GLY A 26 8.11 -13.56 17.55
C GLY A 26 9.05 -13.60 16.36
N ASP A 27 8.53 -13.62 15.15
CA ASP A 27 9.32 -13.65 13.91
C ASP A 27 9.61 -12.23 13.44
N ALA A 28 10.78 -11.72 13.82
CA ALA A 28 11.17 -10.35 13.48
C ALA A 28 11.29 -10.13 11.98
N LYS A 29 11.73 -11.16 11.25
CA LYS A 29 11.85 -11.06 9.80
C LYS A 29 10.49 -10.91 9.13
N LEU A 30 9.53 -11.72 9.56
CA LEU A 30 8.17 -11.64 9.02
C LEU A 30 7.52 -10.30 9.35
N GLU A 31 7.72 -9.83 10.56
CA GLU A 31 7.23 -8.51 10.98
C GLU A 31 7.80 -7.41 10.10
N SER A 32 9.11 -7.44 9.84
CA SER A 32 9.78 -6.47 8.97
C SER A 32 9.26 -6.53 7.53
N GLU A 33 9.04 -7.73 7.02
CA GLU A 33 8.47 -7.91 5.69
C GLU A 33 7.07 -7.31 5.62
N GLY A 34 6.26 -7.52 6.64
CA GLY A 34 4.93 -6.94 6.72
C GLY A 34 4.95 -5.42 6.71
N LYS A 35 5.86 -4.83 7.48
CA LYS A 35 6.02 -3.38 7.50
C LYS A 35 6.43 -2.84 6.14
N ALA A 36 7.35 -3.52 5.45
CA ALA A 36 7.78 -3.13 4.11
C ALA A 36 6.63 -3.20 3.12
N ASP A 37 5.82 -4.25 3.18
CA ASP A 37 4.64 -4.40 2.32
C ASP A 37 3.62 -3.30 2.58
N LYS A 38 3.40 -2.94 3.83
CA LYS A 38 2.50 -1.84 4.18
C LYS A 38 2.98 -0.52 3.58
N LEU A 39 4.26 -0.23 3.71
CA LEU A 39 4.85 0.98 3.15
C LEU A 39 4.73 1.01 1.64
N ALA A 40 5.03 -0.11 0.97
CA ALA A 40 4.93 -0.20 -0.47
C ALA A 40 3.50 0.02 -0.95
N GLY A 41 2.52 -0.57 -0.26
CA GLY A 41 1.12 -0.37 -0.59
C GLY A 41 0.68 1.07 -0.37
N LYS A 42 1.16 1.69 0.68
CA LYS A 42 0.86 3.09 0.98
C LYS A 42 1.39 4.02 -0.09
N VAL A 43 2.63 3.80 -0.52
CA VAL A 43 3.25 4.58 -1.59
C VAL A 43 2.48 4.39 -2.90
N GLN A 44 2.13 3.15 -3.24
CA GLN A 44 1.39 2.86 -4.46
C GLN A 44 0.01 3.52 -4.45
N ASN A 45 -0.65 3.53 -3.31
CA ASN A 45 -1.94 4.19 -3.14
C ASN A 45 -1.82 5.70 -3.34
N ALA A 46 -0.77 6.31 -2.79
CA ALA A 46 -0.49 7.73 -2.95
C ALA A 46 -0.24 8.08 -4.41
N VAL A 47 0.51 7.25 -5.13
CA VAL A 47 0.76 7.44 -6.57
C VAL A 47 -0.55 7.41 -7.34
N GLY A 48 -1.45 6.48 -7.01
CA GLY A 48 -2.76 6.42 -7.64
C GLY A 48 -3.54 7.71 -7.45
N GLY A 49 -3.53 8.28 -6.24
CA GLY A 49 -4.18 9.54 -5.95
C GLY A 49 -3.58 10.71 -6.73
N MET A 50 -2.26 10.72 -6.88
CA MET A 50 -1.59 11.74 -7.69
C MET A 50 -1.96 11.65 -9.16
N LYS A 51 -2.06 10.46 -9.70
CA LYS A 51 -2.50 10.26 -11.09
C LYS A 51 -3.89 10.80 -11.32
N ASP A 52 -4.79 10.57 -10.38
CA ASP A 52 -6.16 11.09 -10.49
C ASP A 52 -6.17 12.62 -10.52
N LYS A 53 -5.40 13.25 -9.66
CA LYS A 53 -5.28 14.72 -9.67
C LYS A 53 -4.70 15.25 -10.97
N LEU A 54 -3.69 14.59 -11.50
CA LEU A 54 -3.09 15.01 -12.76
C LEU A 54 -4.08 14.91 -13.91
N ARG A 55 -4.94 13.90 -13.91
CA ARG A 55 -5.98 13.77 -14.92
C ARG A 55 -6.99 14.90 -14.85
N GLU A 56 -7.39 15.30 -13.66
CA GLU A 56 -8.31 16.42 -13.48
C GLU A 56 -7.71 17.71 -14.04
N ILE A 57 -6.45 17.97 -13.73
CA ILE A 57 -5.74 19.14 -14.24
C ILE A 57 -5.64 19.09 -15.76
N ALA A 58 -5.29 17.92 -16.32
CA ALA A 58 -5.13 17.75 -17.75
C ALA A 58 -6.43 17.98 -18.52
N ARG A 59 -7.57 17.75 -17.89
CA ARG A 59 -8.88 18.02 -18.52
C ARG A 59 -9.27 19.47 -18.51
N GLY A 60 -8.49 20.34 -17.88
CA GLY A 60 -8.75 21.76 -17.84
C GLY A 60 -9.89 22.19 -16.95
N GLU A 61 -10.16 21.44 -15.93
CA GLU A 61 -11.26 21.71 -15.00
C GLU A 61 -10.84 22.38 -13.71
#